data_a01c7ddb11818550258f9aaf4b86b587
#
_entry.id   a01c7ddb11818550258f9aaf4b86b587
#
_cell.length_a   1.000
_cell.length_b   1.000
_cell.length_c   1.000
_cell.angle_alpha   90.00
_cell.angle_beta   90.00
_cell.angle_gamma   90.00
#
_symmetry.space_group_name_H-M   'P 1'
#
loop_
_entity.id
_entity.type
_entity.pdbx_description
1 polymer ?
#
loop_
_entity_poly.entity_id
_entity_poly.type
_entity_poly.pdbx_seq_one_letter_code
_entity_poly.pdbx_strand_id
1 'polypeptide(L)'
;MGKAAAEFVLRRTKDKVLTELPPKLYRDAEVDLSPEQRATYELAENEGVLQLSDMGDSATIQHVFELVLRLKQICNFDPATGASSKLERLYADIEEVAASGRKAIVFSQWVTTLKRLATALAPFNPLEFHGQIPSKQRDGVIQQFREDKSRHVILMSYGAGSVGLNLQFSEYVFLFDRWWNPAVEAQAENRAHRIG
;
A
#
# COMPACT_ATOMS: atom_id res chain seq x y z
N MET A 1 -8.55 9.43 26.99
CA MET A 1 -9.33 8.22 27.31
C MET A 1 -8.56 7.46 28.37
N GLY A 2 -8.88 7.75 29.61
CA GLY A 2 -8.05 7.38 30.72
C GLY A 2 -8.49 6.12 31.46
N LYS A 3 -8.27 6.12 32.74
CA LYS A 3 -8.38 5.01 33.68
C LYS A 3 -9.75 4.29 33.74
N ALA A 4 -10.85 4.94 33.37
CA ALA A 4 -12.19 4.34 33.42
C ALA A 4 -12.47 3.26 32.36
N ALA A 5 -11.73 3.24 31.25
CA ALA A 5 -11.90 2.20 30.20
C ALA A 5 -10.98 0.99 30.43
N ALA A 6 -10.00 1.08 31.30
CA ALA A 6 -9.01 0.01 31.53
C ALA A 6 -9.62 -1.26 32.18
N GLU A 7 -10.75 -1.12 32.90
CA GLU A 7 -11.44 -2.25 33.51
C GLU A 7 -12.28 -3.06 32.51
N PHE A 8 -12.64 -2.45 31.35
CA PHE A 8 -13.50 -3.07 30.34
C PHE A 8 -12.82 -3.33 29.02
N VAL A 9 -11.61 -2.79 28.79
CA VAL A 9 -10.87 -2.92 27.52
C VAL A 9 -9.48 -3.47 27.80
N LEU A 10 -9.29 -4.76 27.52
CA LEU A 10 -7.98 -5.40 27.55
C LEU A 10 -7.27 -5.20 26.20
N ARG A 11 -6.30 -4.27 26.14
CA ARG A 11 -5.43 -4.10 25.01
C ARG A 11 -4.14 -4.89 25.20
N ARG A 12 -3.97 -5.94 24.40
CA ARG A 12 -2.69 -6.68 24.31
C ARG A 12 -2.01 -6.37 22.97
N THR A 13 -0.74 -5.99 23.02
CA THR A 13 0.09 -5.87 21.82
C THR A 13 0.77 -7.22 21.53
N LYS A 14 0.96 -7.54 20.26
CA LYS A 14 1.56 -8.82 19.85
C LYS A 14 2.93 -9.04 20.47
N ASP A 15 3.76 -8.01 20.52
CA ASP A 15 5.12 -8.04 21.06
C ASP A 15 5.18 -8.47 22.53
N LYS A 16 4.06 -8.26 23.29
CA LYS A 16 3.96 -8.65 24.70
C LYS A 16 3.40 -10.06 24.93
N VAL A 17 2.76 -10.64 23.93
CA VAL A 17 2.01 -11.91 24.06
C VAL A 17 2.64 -13.04 23.23
N LEU A 18 3.34 -12.69 22.15
CA LEU A 18 3.86 -13.63 21.17
C LEU A 18 5.39 -13.49 21.07
N THR A 19 6.09 -14.09 22.04
CA THR A 19 7.56 -14.09 22.10
C THR A 19 8.24 -14.96 21.03
N GLU A 20 7.47 -15.82 20.36
CA GLU A 20 7.98 -16.76 19.33
C GLU A 20 7.87 -16.19 17.89
N LEU A 21 7.23 -15.02 17.71
CA LEU A 21 7.14 -14.37 16.40
C LEU A 21 8.50 -13.80 16.00
N PRO A 22 9.04 -14.16 14.82
CA PRO A 22 10.26 -13.55 14.33
C PRO A 22 10.06 -12.04 14.16
N PRO A 23 11.12 -11.22 14.36
CA PRO A 23 11.02 -9.78 14.20
C PRO A 23 10.68 -9.44 12.75
N LYS A 24 9.88 -8.37 12.56
CA LYS A 24 9.68 -7.77 11.25
C LYS A 24 10.97 -7.08 10.82
N LEU A 25 11.38 -7.32 9.60
CA LEU A 25 12.46 -6.58 8.97
C LEU A 25 11.84 -5.48 8.10
N TYR A 26 12.19 -4.23 8.40
CA TYR A 26 11.78 -3.07 7.63
C TYR A 26 12.92 -2.63 6.72
N ARG A 27 12.58 -2.35 5.47
CA ARG A 27 13.51 -1.78 4.51
C ARG A 27 12.82 -0.65 3.76
N ASP A 28 13.32 0.55 3.91
CA ASP A 28 12.94 1.68 3.08
C ASP A 28 13.72 1.60 1.76
N ALA A 29 12.99 1.62 0.65
CA ALA A 29 13.57 1.70 -0.68
C ALA A 29 13.46 3.15 -1.16
N GLU A 30 14.57 3.85 -1.16
CA GLU A 30 14.65 5.18 -1.78
C GLU A 30 14.65 5.03 -3.29
N VAL A 31 13.79 5.76 -3.95
CA VAL A 31 13.60 5.72 -5.41
C VAL A 31 13.49 7.15 -5.93
N ASP A 32 14.40 7.52 -6.81
CA ASP A 32 14.33 8.80 -7.51
C ASP A 32 13.19 8.80 -8.54
N LEU A 33 12.55 9.96 -8.72
CA LEU A 33 11.57 10.13 -9.78
C LEU A 33 12.26 10.05 -11.14
N SER A 34 11.58 9.43 -12.13
CA SER A 34 12.03 9.52 -13.52
C SER A 34 12.04 10.98 -13.99
N PRO A 35 12.80 11.33 -15.05
CA PRO A 35 12.81 12.70 -15.57
C PRO A 35 11.40 13.24 -15.88
N GLU A 36 10.54 12.40 -16.45
CA GLU A 36 9.15 12.75 -16.76
C GLU A 36 8.33 13.00 -15.49
N GLN A 37 8.43 12.08 -14.51
CA GLN A 37 7.74 12.24 -13.23
C GLN A 37 8.22 13.49 -12.49
N ARG A 38 9.52 13.78 -12.51
CA ARG A 38 10.11 14.94 -11.87
C ARG A 38 9.58 16.24 -12.50
N ALA A 39 9.58 16.32 -13.82
CA ALA A 39 9.05 17.50 -14.53
C ALA A 39 7.57 17.74 -14.21
N THR A 40 6.75 16.69 -14.23
CA THR A 40 5.33 16.77 -13.89
C THR A 40 5.11 17.12 -12.41
N TYR A 41 5.93 16.56 -11.52
CA TYR A 41 5.88 16.84 -10.07
C TYR A 41 6.19 18.33 -9.79
N GLU A 42 7.30 18.84 -10.32
CA GLU A 42 7.74 20.22 -10.12
C GLU A 42 6.72 21.22 -10.70
N LEU A 43 6.15 20.94 -11.87
CA LEU A 43 5.09 21.74 -12.45
C LEU A 43 3.86 21.77 -11.54
N ALA A 44 3.38 20.62 -11.10
CA ALA A 44 2.20 20.50 -10.24
C ALA A 44 2.40 21.14 -8.87
N GLU A 45 3.61 21.05 -8.30
CA GLU A 45 3.98 21.69 -7.04
C GLU A 45 3.96 23.22 -7.19
N ASN A 46 4.63 23.75 -8.22
CA ASN A 46 4.69 25.19 -8.48
C ASN A 46 3.30 25.78 -8.74
N GLU A 47 2.50 25.16 -9.60
CA GLU A 47 1.11 25.58 -9.85
C GLU A 47 0.27 25.55 -8.58
N GLY A 48 0.37 24.48 -7.79
CA GLY A 48 -0.40 24.33 -6.57
C GLY A 48 0.00 25.34 -5.49
N VAL A 49 1.29 25.64 -5.34
CA VAL A 49 1.77 26.66 -4.40
C VAL A 49 1.30 28.04 -4.82
N LEU A 50 1.34 28.37 -6.12
CA LEU A 50 0.82 29.65 -6.63
C LEU A 50 -0.69 29.78 -6.37
N GLN A 51 -1.48 28.73 -6.66
CA GLN A 51 -2.91 28.73 -6.37
C GLN A 51 -3.20 28.96 -4.88
N LEU A 52 -2.48 28.28 -3.98
CA LEU A 52 -2.63 28.47 -2.54
C LEU A 52 -2.26 29.92 -2.12
N SER A 53 -1.23 30.49 -2.71
CA SER A 53 -0.82 31.87 -2.46
C SER A 53 -1.87 32.88 -2.93
N ASP A 54 -2.44 32.68 -4.12
CA ASP A 54 -3.47 33.54 -4.69
C ASP A 54 -4.79 33.51 -3.88
N MET A 55 -5.08 32.38 -3.24
CA MET A 55 -6.24 32.23 -2.35
C MET A 55 -6.07 33.00 -1.04
N GLY A 56 -4.84 33.31 -0.61
CA GLY A 56 -4.55 34.07 0.61
C GLY A 56 -5.29 33.46 1.82
N ASP A 57 -6.03 34.32 2.56
CA ASP A 57 -6.79 33.88 3.75
C ASP A 57 -7.93 32.90 3.45
N SER A 58 -8.33 32.71 2.19
CA SER A 58 -9.33 31.71 1.80
C SER A 58 -8.75 30.31 1.60
N ALA A 59 -7.42 30.16 1.60
CA ALA A 59 -6.76 28.86 1.53
C ALA A 59 -7.06 28.05 2.80
N THR A 60 -7.56 26.84 2.59
CA THR A 60 -7.88 25.91 3.69
C THR A 60 -6.90 24.74 3.71
N ILE A 61 -6.83 24.06 4.84
CA ILE A 61 -6.04 22.82 4.96
C ILE A 61 -6.45 21.75 3.93
N GLN A 62 -7.71 21.78 3.50
CA GLN A 62 -8.21 20.85 2.48
C GLN A 62 -7.50 21.08 1.13
N HIS A 63 -7.29 22.32 0.71
CA HIS A 63 -6.58 22.66 -0.53
C HIS A 63 -5.12 22.16 -0.47
N VAL A 64 -4.48 22.29 0.70
CA VAL A 64 -3.12 21.73 0.90
C VAL A 64 -3.13 20.22 0.76
N PHE A 65 -4.11 19.54 1.34
CA PHE A 65 -4.23 18.07 1.21
C PHE A 65 -4.47 17.63 -0.23
N GLU A 66 -5.29 18.34 -0.99
CA GLU A 66 -5.53 18.06 -2.40
C GLU A 66 -4.23 18.13 -3.22
N LEU A 67 -3.43 19.17 -3.00
CA LEU A 67 -2.12 19.29 -3.63
C LEU A 67 -1.21 18.12 -3.26
N VAL A 68 -1.08 17.80 -1.97
CA VAL A 68 -0.24 16.70 -1.52
C VAL A 68 -0.72 15.35 -2.10
N LEU A 69 -2.03 15.12 -2.19
CA LEU A 69 -2.57 13.91 -2.82
C LEU A 69 -2.23 13.83 -4.31
N ARG A 70 -2.31 14.97 -5.03
CA ARG A 70 -1.91 15.06 -6.44
C ARG A 70 -0.42 14.71 -6.61
N LEU A 71 0.44 15.30 -5.80
CA LEU A 71 1.89 15.03 -5.82
C LEU A 71 2.21 13.56 -5.52
N LYS A 72 1.55 12.96 -4.53
CA LYS A 72 1.68 11.53 -4.22
C LYS A 72 1.26 10.63 -5.39
N GLN A 73 0.21 11.00 -6.12
CA GLN A 73 -0.23 10.24 -7.30
C GLN A 73 0.78 10.33 -8.44
N ILE A 74 1.40 11.50 -8.66
CA ILE A 74 2.49 11.67 -9.64
C ILE A 74 3.70 10.80 -9.26
N CYS A 75 4.04 10.73 -7.95
CA CYS A 75 5.08 9.83 -7.47
C CYS A 75 4.76 8.35 -7.70
N ASN A 76 3.49 7.97 -7.78
CA ASN A 76 3.11 6.62 -8.13
C ASN A 76 3.24 6.38 -9.64
N PHE A 77 2.64 7.26 -10.44
CA PHE A 77 2.67 7.18 -11.91
C PHE A 77 2.56 8.59 -12.50
N ASP A 78 3.42 8.91 -13.42
CA ASP A 78 3.24 10.11 -14.24
C ASP A 78 1.90 10.05 -14.99
N PRO A 79 1.04 11.08 -14.88
CA PRO A 79 -0.28 11.05 -15.50
C PRO A 79 -0.26 11.10 -17.04
N ALA A 80 0.78 11.68 -17.62
CA ALA A 80 0.91 11.86 -19.07
C ALA A 80 1.55 10.65 -19.75
N THR A 81 2.66 10.17 -19.22
CA THR A 81 3.47 9.11 -19.85
C THR A 81 3.22 7.73 -19.24
N GLY A 82 2.73 7.69 -17.99
CA GLY A 82 2.61 6.46 -17.23
C GLY A 82 3.91 5.98 -16.59
N ALA A 83 5.02 6.73 -16.72
CA ALA A 83 6.29 6.41 -16.11
C ALA A 83 6.18 6.27 -14.59
N SER A 84 6.91 5.31 -14.01
CA SER A 84 6.91 5.04 -12.59
C SER A 84 8.18 4.33 -12.14
N SER A 85 9.11 5.07 -11.57
CA SER A 85 10.32 4.48 -10.96
C SER A 85 9.98 3.54 -9.80
N LYS A 86 8.88 3.79 -9.06
CA LYS A 86 8.39 2.87 -8.03
C LYS A 86 7.95 1.53 -8.61
N LEU A 87 7.29 1.55 -9.78
CA LEU A 87 6.90 0.31 -10.46
C LEU A 87 8.13 -0.47 -10.93
N GLU A 88 9.11 0.19 -11.51
CA GLU A 88 10.35 -0.46 -11.95
C GLU A 88 11.04 -1.16 -10.79
N ARG A 89 11.14 -0.49 -9.65
CA ARG A 89 11.69 -1.07 -8.43
C ARG A 89 10.84 -2.22 -7.90
N LEU A 90 9.52 -2.04 -7.80
CA LEU A 90 8.61 -3.07 -7.33
C LEU A 90 8.63 -4.30 -8.25
N TYR A 91 8.73 -4.08 -9.57
CA TYR A 91 8.79 -5.17 -10.54
C TYR A 91 10.01 -6.07 -10.30
N ALA A 92 11.19 -5.49 -10.10
CA ALA A 92 12.39 -6.23 -9.78
C ALA A 92 12.27 -7.00 -8.46
N ASP A 93 11.74 -6.36 -7.41
CA ASP A 93 11.53 -7.02 -6.12
C ASP A 93 10.50 -8.18 -6.22
N ILE A 94 9.42 -8.03 -7.00
CA ILE A 94 8.42 -9.10 -7.23
C ILE A 94 8.99 -10.23 -8.09
N GLU A 95 9.85 -9.93 -9.04
CA GLU A 95 10.57 -10.95 -9.83
C GLU A 95 11.42 -11.84 -8.93
N GLU A 96 12.15 -11.28 -7.97
CA GLU A 96 12.92 -12.04 -6.96
C GLU A 96 12.02 -12.89 -6.07
N VAL A 97 10.88 -12.33 -5.63
CA VAL A 97 9.89 -13.05 -4.82
C VAL A 97 9.33 -14.25 -5.60
N ALA A 98 8.96 -14.04 -6.86
CA ALA A 98 8.43 -15.09 -7.73
C ALA A 98 9.48 -16.17 -8.03
N ALA A 99 10.71 -15.78 -8.33
CA ALA A 99 11.83 -16.71 -8.56
C ALA A 99 12.13 -17.61 -7.33
N SER A 100 11.89 -17.09 -6.11
CA SER A 100 12.03 -17.85 -4.87
C SER A 100 10.80 -18.71 -4.53
N GLY A 101 9.75 -18.69 -5.36
CA GLY A 101 8.50 -19.40 -5.13
C GLY A 101 7.65 -18.83 -3.98
N ARG A 102 7.94 -17.63 -3.54
CA ARG A 102 7.29 -16.95 -2.42
C ARG A 102 6.15 -16.06 -2.87
N LYS A 103 5.45 -15.47 -1.89
CA LYS A 103 4.28 -14.62 -2.12
C LYS A 103 4.45 -13.25 -1.48
N ALA A 104 3.91 -12.23 -2.16
CA ALA A 104 3.95 -10.86 -1.72
C ALA A 104 2.57 -10.21 -1.67
N ILE A 105 2.40 -9.28 -0.76
CA ILE A 105 1.26 -8.38 -0.67
C ILE A 105 1.76 -6.99 -1.04
N VAL A 106 1.05 -6.31 -1.94
CA VAL A 106 1.33 -4.92 -2.29
C VAL A 106 0.15 -4.05 -1.88
N PHE A 107 0.38 -3.08 -1.02
CA PHE A 107 -0.63 -2.13 -0.57
C PHE A 107 -0.55 -0.81 -1.32
N SER A 108 -1.72 -0.27 -1.69
CA SER A 108 -1.88 1.10 -2.15
C SER A 108 -3.20 1.68 -1.65
N GLN A 109 -3.24 3.01 -1.47
CA GLN A 109 -4.46 3.71 -1.09
C GLN A 109 -5.42 3.90 -2.27
N TRP A 110 -4.93 3.86 -3.52
CA TRP A 110 -5.73 4.10 -4.72
C TRP A 110 -6.01 2.81 -5.51
N VAL A 111 -7.28 2.54 -5.74
CA VAL A 111 -7.68 1.39 -6.59
C VAL A 111 -7.18 1.56 -8.03
N THR A 112 -7.13 2.80 -8.53
CA THR A 112 -6.55 3.09 -9.85
C THR A 112 -5.09 2.69 -9.96
N THR A 113 -4.31 2.94 -8.91
CA THR A 113 -2.91 2.47 -8.80
C THR A 113 -2.85 0.94 -8.82
N LEU A 114 -3.69 0.26 -8.01
CA LEU A 114 -3.73 -1.20 -7.98
C LEU A 114 -4.05 -1.81 -9.35
N LYS A 115 -4.99 -1.24 -10.11
CA LYS A 115 -5.32 -1.68 -11.48
C LYS A 115 -4.14 -1.52 -12.45
N ARG A 116 -3.41 -0.40 -12.36
CA ARG A 116 -2.19 -0.21 -13.17
C ARG A 116 -1.11 -1.22 -12.79
N LEU A 117 -0.91 -1.47 -11.49
CA LEU A 117 0.00 -2.50 -11.01
C LEU A 117 -0.43 -3.90 -11.47
N ALA A 118 -1.73 -4.22 -11.46
CA ALA A 118 -2.23 -5.50 -11.95
C ALA A 118 -1.86 -5.74 -13.42
N THR A 119 -1.97 -4.71 -14.24
CA THR A 119 -1.58 -4.79 -15.66
C THR A 119 -0.06 -4.96 -15.81
N ALA A 120 0.73 -4.16 -15.09
CA ALA A 120 2.19 -4.19 -15.21
C ALA A 120 2.82 -5.48 -14.65
N LEU A 121 2.24 -6.03 -13.58
CA LEU A 121 2.68 -7.26 -12.92
C LEU A 121 2.00 -8.52 -13.47
N ALA A 122 1.32 -8.45 -14.62
CA ALA A 122 0.64 -9.58 -15.24
C ALA A 122 1.48 -10.88 -15.34
N PRO A 123 2.81 -10.85 -15.62
CA PRO A 123 3.65 -12.04 -15.64
C PRO A 123 3.67 -12.83 -14.32
N PHE A 124 3.35 -12.20 -13.19
CA PHE A 124 3.32 -12.81 -11.86
C PHE A 124 1.91 -13.23 -11.41
N ASN A 125 0.93 -13.23 -12.32
CA ASN A 125 -0.46 -13.59 -12.08
C ASN A 125 -1.10 -12.88 -10.86
N PRO A 126 -1.13 -11.53 -10.83
CA PRO A 126 -1.62 -10.78 -9.70
C PRO A 126 -3.10 -11.04 -9.43
N LEU A 127 -3.48 -11.01 -8.15
CA LEU A 127 -4.88 -10.91 -7.73
C LEU A 127 -5.14 -9.52 -7.15
N GLU A 128 -6.35 -9.03 -7.33
CA GLU A 128 -6.79 -7.75 -6.75
C GLU A 128 -7.72 -7.99 -5.56
N PHE A 129 -7.53 -7.19 -4.49
CA PHE A 129 -8.37 -7.22 -3.30
C PHE A 129 -8.64 -5.82 -2.78
N HIS A 130 -9.76 -5.24 -3.17
CA HIS A 130 -10.14 -3.86 -2.81
C HIS A 130 -11.65 -3.70 -2.70
N GLY A 131 -12.11 -2.50 -2.34
CA GLY A 131 -13.51 -2.22 -2.05
C GLY A 131 -14.49 -2.50 -3.21
N GLN A 132 -14.02 -2.47 -4.45
CA GLN A 132 -14.85 -2.76 -5.64
C GLN A 132 -15.05 -4.28 -5.86
N ILE A 133 -14.28 -5.15 -5.19
CA ILE A 133 -14.49 -6.60 -5.24
C ILE A 133 -15.68 -6.96 -4.35
N PRO A 134 -16.72 -7.63 -4.89
CA PRO A 134 -17.89 -8.03 -4.12
C PRO A 134 -17.51 -8.88 -2.89
N SER A 135 -18.15 -8.63 -1.75
CA SER A 135 -17.83 -9.32 -0.50
C SER A 135 -17.87 -10.84 -0.61
N LYS A 136 -18.83 -11.37 -1.38
CA LYS A 136 -19.00 -12.81 -1.63
C LYS A 136 -17.82 -13.45 -2.38
N GLN A 137 -17.03 -12.66 -3.11
CA GLN A 137 -15.87 -13.15 -3.89
C GLN A 137 -14.56 -13.05 -3.12
N ARG A 138 -14.51 -12.26 -2.06
CA ARG A 138 -13.26 -11.93 -1.34
C ARG A 138 -12.60 -13.14 -0.73
N ASP A 139 -13.35 -14.04 -0.10
CA ASP A 139 -12.81 -15.26 0.50
C ASP A 139 -12.21 -16.17 -0.57
N GLY A 140 -12.87 -16.30 -1.73
CA GLY A 140 -12.35 -17.04 -2.87
C GLY A 140 -11.05 -16.47 -3.43
N VAL A 141 -10.90 -15.13 -3.48
CA VAL A 141 -9.65 -14.47 -3.89
C VAL A 141 -8.50 -14.83 -2.94
N ILE A 142 -8.75 -14.80 -1.64
CA ILE A 142 -7.72 -15.16 -0.63
C ILE A 142 -7.36 -16.63 -0.70
N GLN A 143 -8.36 -17.51 -0.86
CA GLN A 143 -8.14 -18.93 -1.03
C GLN A 143 -7.32 -19.21 -2.29
N GLN A 144 -7.69 -18.62 -3.43
CA GLN A 144 -6.96 -18.75 -4.68
C GLN A 144 -5.51 -18.24 -4.54
N PHE A 145 -5.29 -17.09 -3.86
CA PHE A 145 -3.95 -16.60 -3.60
C PHE A 145 -3.13 -17.55 -2.76
N ARG A 146 -3.75 -18.23 -1.77
CA ARG A 146 -3.07 -19.20 -0.92
C ARG A 146 -2.68 -20.46 -1.66
N GLU A 147 -3.60 -21.05 -2.44
CA GLU A 147 -3.48 -22.40 -3.00
C GLU A 147 -2.75 -22.43 -4.34
N ASP A 148 -2.95 -21.43 -5.18
CA ASP A 148 -2.34 -21.37 -6.51
C ASP A 148 -0.88 -20.90 -6.42
N LYS A 149 0.04 -21.82 -6.68
CA LYS A 149 1.49 -21.56 -6.64
C LYS A 149 1.99 -20.64 -7.74
N SER A 150 1.23 -20.47 -8.82
CA SER A 150 1.58 -19.55 -9.92
C SER A 150 1.27 -18.08 -9.60
N ARG A 151 0.55 -17.82 -8.51
CA ARG A 151 0.18 -16.47 -8.07
C ARG A 151 1.13 -15.97 -7.01
N HIS A 152 1.99 -15.07 -7.39
CA HIS A 152 3.05 -14.57 -6.53
C HIS A 152 2.71 -13.25 -5.82
N VAL A 153 1.69 -12.53 -6.27
CA VAL A 153 1.37 -11.21 -5.73
C VAL A 153 -0.15 -10.99 -5.59
N ILE A 154 -0.54 -10.36 -4.48
CA ILE A 154 -1.88 -9.84 -4.28
C ILE A 154 -1.81 -8.33 -4.03
N LEU A 155 -2.64 -7.58 -4.75
CA LEU A 155 -2.71 -6.13 -4.73
C LEU A 155 -3.90 -5.71 -3.87
N MET A 156 -3.65 -5.02 -2.76
CA MET A 156 -4.66 -4.73 -1.75
C MET A 156 -4.80 -3.25 -1.45
N SER A 157 -6.04 -2.79 -1.30
CA SER A 157 -6.25 -1.48 -0.69
C SER A 157 -6.17 -1.56 0.85
N TYR A 158 -5.66 -0.52 1.49
CA TYR A 158 -5.55 -0.47 2.96
C TYR A 158 -6.88 -0.72 3.66
N GLY A 159 -7.98 -0.13 3.15
CA GLY A 159 -9.32 -0.32 3.71
C GLY A 159 -9.83 -1.76 3.62
N ALA A 160 -9.56 -2.45 2.52
CA ALA A 160 -9.96 -3.85 2.35
C ALA A 160 -9.10 -4.79 3.20
N GLY A 161 -7.81 -4.49 3.35
CA GLY A 161 -6.89 -5.22 4.22
C GLY A 161 -7.20 -5.12 5.71
N SER A 162 -8.07 -4.18 6.14
CA SER A 162 -8.45 -4.01 7.54
C SER A 162 -9.40 -5.12 8.05
N VAL A 163 -10.07 -5.86 7.16
CA VAL A 163 -11.04 -6.91 7.51
C VAL A 163 -10.32 -8.22 7.83
N GLY A 164 -10.22 -8.60 9.08
CA GLY A 164 -9.90 -9.92 9.70
C GLY A 164 -9.11 -10.99 8.92
N LEU A 165 -8.45 -10.63 7.81
CA LEU A 165 -7.78 -11.57 6.92
C LEU A 165 -6.56 -12.22 7.57
N ASN A 166 -6.33 -13.50 7.25
CA ASN A 166 -5.13 -14.22 7.61
C ASN A 166 -4.27 -14.43 6.36
N LEU A 167 -3.16 -13.68 6.26
CA LEU A 167 -2.24 -13.67 5.12
C LEU A 167 -0.81 -14.10 5.52
N GLN A 168 -0.67 -14.84 6.60
CA GLN A 168 0.61 -15.30 7.16
C GLN A 168 1.45 -16.16 6.21
N PHE A 169 0.85 -16.67 5.15
CA PHE A 169 1.53 -17.41 4.10
C PHE A 169 2.26 -16.49 3.09
N SER A 170 2.13 -15.17 3.23
CA SER A 170 2.87 -14.16 2.45
C SER A 170 4.02 -13.62 3.30
N GLU A 171 5.23 -13.73 2.77
CA GLU A 171 6.46 -13.39 3.48
C GLU A 171 6.88 -11.95 3.26
N TYR A 172 6.40 -11.33 2.17
CA TYR A 172 6.76 -9.97 1.78
C TYR A 172 5.54 -9.06 1.77
N VAL A 173 5.74 -7.85 2.28
CA VAL A 173 4.74 -6.78 2.24
C VAL A 173 5.40 -5.53 1.67
N PHE A 174 4.84 -5.02 0.59
CA PHE A 174 5.27 -3.78 -0.04
C PHE A 174 4.21 -2.70 0.17
N LEU A 175 4.62 -1.56 0.68
CA LEU A 175 3.80 -0.36 0.76
C LEU A 175 4.16 0.54 -0.44
N PHE A 176 3.40 0.45 -1.52
CA PHE A 176 3.67 1.20 -2.75
C PHE A 176 3.49 2.70 -2.56
N ASP A 177 2.52 3.06 -1.72
CA ASP A 177 2.36 4.41 -1.20
C ASP A 177 1.97 4.37 0.29
N ARG A 178 2.37 5.40 1.02
CA ARG A 178 2.13 5.49 2.47
C ARG A 178 0.75 6.06 2.76
N TRP A 179 0.09 5.50 3.77
CA TRP A 179 -1.16 6.04 4.29
C TRP A 179 -0.88 7.14 5.33
N TRP A 180 -1.83 8.07 5.49
CA TRP A 180 -1.71 9.16 6.47
C TRP A 180 -1.65 8.69 7.92
N ASN A 181 -2.36 7.61 8.22
CA ASN A 181 -2.45 7.06 9.55
C ASN A 181 -1.55 5.82 9.68
N PRO A 182 -0.43 5.91 10.41
CA PRO A 182 0.49 4.79 10.60
C PRO A 182 -0.17 3.56 11.25
N ALA A 183 -1.25 3.76 12.03
CA ALA A 183 -1.96 2.63 12.62
C ALA A 183 -2.68 1.77 11.58
N VAL A 184 -3.13 2.36 10.47
CA VAL A 184 -3.75 1.63 9.35
C VAL A 184 -2.69 0.82 8.59
N GLU A 185 -1.51 1.38 8.37
CA GLU A 185 -0.37 0.66 7.78
C GLU A 185 0.05 -0.50 8.67
N ALA A 186 0.27 -0.25 9.95
CA ALA A 186 0.63 -1.29 10.91
C ALA A 186 -0.44 -2.40 10.98
N GLN A 187 -1.72 -2.06 10.85
CA GLN A 187 -2.80 -3.03 10.79
C GLN A 187 -2.71 -3.89 9.52
N ALA A 188 -2.46 -3.28 8.37
CA ALA A 188 -2.30 -3.97 7.09
C ALA A 188 -1.10 -4.94 7.14
N GLU A 189 0.08 -4.48 7.55
CA GLU A 189 1.28 -5.30 7.71
C GLU A 189 1.07 -6.46 8.68
N ASN A 190 0.34 -6.24 9.77
CA ASN A 190 0.05 -7.25 10.79
C ASN A 190 -0.84 -8.39 10.28
N ARG A 191 -1.39 -8.31 9.05
CA ARG A 191 -2.12 -9.43 8.42
C ARG A 191 -1.20 -10.51 7.90
N ALA A 192 -0.02 -10.14 7.42
CA ALA A 192 1.02 -11.11 7.04
C ALA A 192 1.81 -11.60 8.26
N HIS A 193 2.08 -10.73 9.24
CA HIS A 193 2.85 -11.07 10.43
C HIS A 193 1.99 -11.68 11.54
N ARG A 194 1.81 -13.01 11.49
CA ARG A 194 1.06 -13.82 12.48
C ARG A 194 1.76 -15.17 12.71
N ILE A 195 1.50 -15.77 13.88
CA ILE A 195 1.82 -17.18 14.12
C ILE A 195 0.83 -18.02 13.30
N GLY A 196 1.37 -18.99 12.55
CA GLY A 196 0.62 -20.00 11.82
C GLY A 196 -0.02 -21.04 12.73
#